data_7cbbbe5ddef851c7dff61590f686ba91
#
_entry.id   7cbbbe5ddef851c7dff61590f686ba91
#
_cell.length_a   1.000
_cell.length_b   1.000
_cell.length_c   1.000
_cell.angle_alpha   90.00
_cell.angle_beta   90.00
_cell.angle_gamma   90.00
#
_symmetry.space_group_name_H-M   'P 1'
#
loop_
_entity.id
_entity.type
_entity.pdbx_description
1 polymer ?
#
loop_
_entity_poly.entity_id
_entity_poly.type
_entity_poly.pdbx_seq_one_letter_code
_entity_poly.pdbx_strand_id
1 'polypeptide(L)'
;MERLPYIDQHARTIDANRDRAWHALLTVMCKDPDDPSAPRGFRLDSAEVPARLALSGRHWFSRYALIFELDEEGPSRTRVRAQSWGEFPGLHGKIYRALVVGSGGHQVVVRRLLRQIAAAA
;
A
#
# COMPACT_ATOMS: atom_id res chain seq x y z
N MET A 1 -2.57 -20.09 1.50
CA MET A 1 -3.11 -18.79 1.11
C MET A 1 -2.84 -18.54 -0.36
N GLU A 2 -3.90 -18.32 -1.11
CA GLU A 2 -3.78 -18.05 -2.52
C GLU A 2 -3.18 -16.67 -2.74
N ARG A 3 -2.08 -16.60 -3.47
CA ARG A 3 -1.44 -15.33 -3.80
C ARG A 3 -2.19 -14.67 -4.95
N LEU A 4 -2.58 -13.41 -4.76
CA LEU A 4 -3.09 -12.60 -5.85
C LEU A 4 -1.99 -12.32 -6.87
N PRO A 5 -2.31 -12.17 -8.16
CA PRO A 5 -1.34 -11.77 -9.17
C PRO A 5 -0.69 -10.42 -8.84
N TYR A 6 0.60 -10.34 -9.08
CA TYR A 6 1.36 -9.11 -8.90
C TYR A 6 1.00 -8.10 -9.97
N ILE A 7 0.81 -6.84 -9.57
CA ILE A 7 0.54 -5.73 -10.49
C ILE A 7 1.79 -4.87 -10.66
N ASP A 8 2.21 -4.18 -9.59
CA ASP A 8 3.38 -3.31 -9.63
C ASP A 8 3.93 -3.02 -8.24
N GLN A 9 5.04 -2.30 -8.20
CA GLN A 9 5.64 -1.77 -6.99
C GLN A 9 6.09 -0.35 -7.24
N HIS A 10 5.80 0.53 -6.30
CA HIS A 10 6.35 1.87 -6.24
C HIS A 10 7.10 2.04 -4.93
N ALA A 11 8.14 2.88 -4.94
CA ALA A 11 8.95 3.10 -3.76
C ALA A 11 9.32 4.57 -3.63
N ARG A 12 9.57 4.98 -2.39
CA ARG A 12 10.05 6.33 -2.08
C ARG A 12 10.98 6.27 -0.88
N THR A 13 12.10 6.96 -0.96
CA THR A 13 12.99 7.16 0.18
C THR A 13 12.50 8.35 1.00
N ILE A 14 12.43 8.15 2.32
CA ILE A 14 11.97 9.15 3.27
C ILE A 14 13.12 9.50 4.21
N ASP A 15 13.33 10.79 4.45
CA ASP A 15 14.38 11.28 5.37
C ASP A 15 13.89 11.21 6.82
N ALA A 16 13.66 10.00 7.29
CA ALA A 16 13.21 9.69 8.65
C ALA A 16 13.63 8.26 9.00
N ASN A 17 13.83 7.99 10.28
CA ASN A 17 14.08 6.62 10.72
C ASN A 17 12.84 5.74 10.51
N ARG A 18 13.01 4.43 10.61
CA ARG A 18 11.95 3.47 10.32
C ARG A 18 10.74 3.62 11.24
N ASP A 19 10.94 3.93 12.50
CA ASP A 19 9.84 4.14 13.45
C ASP A 19 8.99 5.36 13.07
N ARG A 20 9.63 6.46 12.70
CA ARG A 20 8.91 7.66 12.22
C ARG A 20 8.21 7.42 10.90
N ALA A 21 8.85 6.70 9.98
CA ALA A 21 8.24 6.34 8.70
C ALA A 21 7.04 5.42 8.90
N TRP A 22 7.13 4.48 9.84
CA TRP A 22 6.00 3.62 10.22
C TRP A 22 4.84 4.44 10.79
N HIS A 23 5.12 5.34 11.72
CA HIS A 23 4.11 6.22 12.29
C HIS A 23 3.42 7.07 11.20
N ALA A 24 4.20 7.60 10.25
CA ALA A 24 3.67 8.35 9.11
C ALA A 24 2.78 7.48 8.22
N LEU A 25 3.18 6.24 7.96
CA LEU A 25 2.36 5.27 7.21
C LEU A 25 1.02 5.05 7.89
N LEU A 26 1.01 4.80 9.20
CA LEU A 26 -0.23 4.59 9.93
C LEU A 26 -1.10 5.87 10.00
N THR A 27 -0.47 7.04 10.07
CA THR A 27 -1.19 8.32 10.03
C THR A 27 -1.97 8.50 8.72
N VAL A 28 -1.38 8.10 7.60
CA VAL A 28 -2.01 8.21 6.28
C VAL A 28 -3.04 7.10 6.05
N MET A 29 -2.70 5.86 6.42
CA MET A 29 -3.50 4.67 6.07
C MET A 29 -4.49 4.26 7.15
N CYS A 30 -4.23 4.61 8.41
CA CYS A 30 -5.05 4.22 9.55
C CYS A 30 -5.57 5.46 10.26
N LYS A 31 -6.66 5.32 11.03
CA LYS A 31 -7.20 6.43 11.81
C LYS A 31 -6.31 6.79 12.99
N ASP A 32 -5.73 5.78 13.62
CA ASP A 32 -4.89 5.92 14.79
C ASP A 32 -3.47 5.45 14.44
N PRO A 33 -2.47 6.34 14.47
CA PRO A 33 -1.10 5.94 14.15
C PRO A 33 -0.48 4.99 15.17
N ASP A 34 -1.08 4.84 16.35
CA ASP A 34 -0.62 3.91 17.38
C ASP A 34 -1.35 2.56 17.32
N ASP A 35 -2.37 2.43 16.49
CA ASP A 35 -3.17 1.21 16.37
C ASP A 35 -3.37 0.85 14.90
N PRO A 36 -2.59 -0.11 14.36
CA PRO A 36 -2.74 -0.55 12.98
C PRO A 36 -4.16 -1.03 12.70
N SER A 37 -4.79 -0.44 11.70
CA SER A 37 -6.14 -0.77 11.29
C SER A 37 -6.28 -0.64 9.78
N ALA A 38 -7.40 -1.09 9.23
CA ALA A 38 -7.64 -0.98 7.80
C ALA A 38 -8.41 0.31 7.48
N PRO A 39 -8.02 1.04 6.43
CA PRO A 39 -8.86 2.11 5.91
C PRO A 39 -10.13 1.54 5.29
N ARG A 40 -11.11 2.40 5.04
CA ARG A 40 -12.38 1.98 4.45
C ARG A 40 -12.16 1.27 3.10
N GLY A 41 -12.77 0.10 2.94
CA GLY A 41 -12.62 -0.71 1.74
C GLY A 41 -11.47 -1.71 1.81
N PHE A 42 -10.72 -1.73 2.90
CA PHE A 42 -9.62 -2.67 3.14
C PHE A 42 -9.83 -3.45 4.43
N ARG A 43 -9.13 -4.57 4.51
CA ARG A 43 -9.02 -5.40 5.70
C ARG A 43 -7.54 -5.49 6.08
N LEU A 44 -7.24 -5.38 7.36
CA LEU A 44 -5.90 -5.59 7.87
C LEU A 44 -5.59 -7.10 7.88
N ASP A 45 -4.65 -7.52 7.05
CA ASP A 45 -4.20 -8.91 7.02
C ASP A 45 -3.08 -9.17 8.01
N SER A 46 -2.10 -8.27 8.09
CA SER A 46 -1.02 -8.35 9.06
C SER A 46 -0.33 -7.01 9.23
N ALA A 47 0.28 -6.83 10.41
CA ALA A 47 1.13 -5.69 10.70
C ALA A 47 2.34 -6.17 11.48
N GLU A 48 3.53 -6.03 10.89
CA GLU A 48 4.81 -6.34 11.52
C GLU A 48 5.52 -5.02 11.78
N VAL A 49 5.31 -4.49 12.97
CA VAL A 49 5.84 -3.17 13.38
C VAL A 49 7.36 -3.23 13.51
N PRO A 50 8.14 -2.32 12.96
CA PRO A 50 7.78 -1.20 12.09
C PRO A 50 8.09 -1.48 10.61
N ALA A 51 7.99 -2.72 10.15
CA ALA A 51 8.57 -3.17 8.89
C ALA A 51 7.56 -3.45 7.78
N ARG A 52 6.35 -3.89 8.11
CA ARG A 52 5.42 -4.37 7.09
C ARG A 52 3.95 -4.16 7.49
N LEU A 53 3.17 -3.61 6.57
CA LEU A 53 1.72 -3.47 6.70
C LEU A 53 1.06 -4.10 5.48
N ALA A 54 0.25 -5.15 5.68
CA ALA A 54 -0.44 -5.85 4.61
C ALA A 54 -1.95 -5.62 4.71
N LEU A 55 -2.52 -5.06 3.66
CA LEU A 55 -3.94 -4.77 3.53
C LEU A 55 -4.51 -5.49 2.33
N SER A 56 -5.75 -5.93 2.43
CA SER A 56 -6.46 -6.52 1.29
C SER A 56 -7.88 -6.01 1.23
N GLY A 57 -8.53 -6.22 0.10
CA GLY A 57 -9.91 -5.82 -0.06
C GLY A 57 -10.54 -6.43 -1.30
N ARG A 58 -11.84 -6.17 -1.42
CA ARG A 58 -12.64 -6.61 -2.54
C ARG A 58 -13.51 -5.44 -3.00
N HIS A 59 -13.49 -5.18 -4.30
CA HIS A 59 -14.32 -4.13 -4.88
C HIS A 59 -14.86 -4.59 -6.23
N TRP A 60 -16.17 -4.77 -6.30
CA TRP A 60 -16.89 -5.22 -7.49
C TRP A 60 -16.26 -6.49 -8.09
N PHE A 61 -15.56 -6.34 -9.22
CA PHE A 61 -15.00 -7.43 -10.01
C PHE A 61 -13.52 -7.68 -9.71
N SER A 62 -13.03 -7.17 -8.57
CA SER A 62 -11.62 -7.29 -8.23
C SER A 62 -11.42 -7.72 -6.78
N ARG A 63 -10.35 -8.46 -6.56
CA ARG A 63 -9.75 -8.68 -5.23
C ARG A 63 -8.35 -8.09 -5.29
N TYR A 64 -7.96 -7.37 -4.26
CA TYR A 64 -6.68 -6.67 -4.26
C TYR A 64 -5.99 -6.76 -2.92
N ALA A 65 -4.68 -6.58 -2.96
CA ALA A 65 -3.84 -6.43 -1.77
C ALA A 65 -2.87 -5.28 -1.99
N LEU A 66 -2.62 -4.54 -0.92
CA LEU A 66 -1.64 -3.48 -0.88
C LEU A 66 -0.72 -3.75 0.29
N ILE A 67 0.57 -3.90 0.00
CA ILE A 67 1.58 -4.26 1.00
C ILE A 67 2.62 -3.17 1.04
N PHE A 68 2.80 -2.58 2.21
CA PHE A 68 3.87 -1.62 2.47
C PHE A 68 5.00 -2.32 3.22
N GLU A 69 6.22 -2.16 2.71
CA GLU A 69 7.42 -2.64 3.37
C GLU A 69 8.38 -1.48 3.58
N LEU A 70 8.93 -1.40 4.78
CA LEU A 70 9.83 -0.33 5.18
C LEU A 70 11.23 -0.91 5.39
N ASP A 71 12.15 -0.51 4.51
CA ASP A 71 13.54 -0.94 4.56
C ASP A 71 14.40 0.15 5.18
N GLU A 72 15.13 -0.18 6.24
CA GLU A 72 16.06 0.76 6.87
C GLU A 72 17.29 0.93 5.98
N GLU A 73 17.53 2.16 5.51
CA GLU A 73 18.69 2.50 4.68
C GLU A 73 19.74 3.32 5.44
N GLY A 74 19.51 3.58 6.73
CA GLY A 74 20.39 4.34 7.58
C GLY A 74 19.66 4.84 8.81
N PRO A 75 20.34 5.52 9.76
CA PRO A 75 19.74 5.96 11.02
C PRO A 75 18.63 7.01 10.82
N SER A 76 18.62 7.71 9.69
CA SER A 76 17.65 8.76 9.38
C SER A 76 17.05 8.61 8.00
N ARG A 77 17.06 7.40 7.44
CA ARG A 77 16.54 7.17 6.09
C ARG A 77 15.86 5.82 6.00
N THR A 78 14.66 5.83 5.41
CA THR A 78 13.84 4.63 5.21
C THR A 78 13.32 4.62 3.78
N ARG A 79 13.39 3.47 3.13
CA ARG A 79 12.74 3.24 1.84
C ARG A 79 11.40 2.58 2.08
N VAL A 80 10.33 3.25 1.68
CA VAL A 80 8.97 2.70 1.74
C VAL A 80 8.62 2.16 0.37
N ARG A 81 8.29 0.87 0.31
CA ARG A 81 7.84 0.18 -0.90
C ARG A 81 6.36 -0.16 -0.78
N ALA A 82 5.59 0.20 -1.78
CA ALA A 82 4.17 -0.14 -1.87
C ALA A 82 4.00 -1.15 -3.01
N GLN A 83 3.66 -2.39 -2.67
CA GLN A 83 3.41 -3.46 -3.62
C GLN A 83 1.91 -3.64 -3.81
N SER A 84 1.48 -3.71 -5.06
CA SER A 84 0.08 -3.90 -5.41
C SER A 84 -0.10 -5.27 -6.06
N TRP A 85 -1.12 -5.99 -5.58
CA TRP A 85 -1.51 -7.30 -6.07
C TRP A 85 -3.00 -7.27 -6.34
N GLY A 86 -3.44 -7.94 -7.40
CA GLY A 86 -4.86 -7.91 -7.71
C GLY A 86 -5.29 -9.00 -8.68
N GLU A 87 -6.53 -9.43 -8.56
CA GLU A 87 -7.18 -10.39 -9.43
C GLU A 87 -8.46 -9.76 -9.98
N PHE A 88 -8.65 -9.87 -11.30
CA PHE A 88 -9.76 -9.27 -12.03
C PHE A 88 -10.47 -10.37 -12.83
N PRO A 89 -11.29 -11.23 -12.17
CA PRO A 89 -11.91 -12.36 -12.85
C PRO A 89 -13.02 -11.93 -13.80
N GLY A 90 -13.19 -12.72 -14.86
CA GLY A 90 -14.25 -12.53 -15.84
C GLY A 90 -14.04 -11.36 -16.79
N LEU A 91 -14.99 -11.19 -17.72
CA LEU A 91 -14.93 -10.12 -18.71
C LEU A 91 -15.05 -8.73 -18.07
N HIS A 92 -15.96 -8.58 -17.10
CA HIS A 92 -16.15 -7.32 -16.39
C HIS A 92 -14.90 -6.95 -15.61
N GLY A 93 -14.23 -7.94 -15.01
CA GLY A 93 -12.97 -7.73 -14.31
C GLY A 93 -11.87 -7.26 -15.24
N LYS A 94 -11.78 -7.81 -16.46
CA LYS A 94 -10.79 -7.39 -17.45
C LYS A 94 -11.01 -5.95 -17.90
N ILE A 95 -12.26 -5.53 -18.10
CA ILE A 95 -12.60 -4.15 -18.42
C ILE A 95 -12.23 -3.22 -17.27
N TYR A 96 -12.57 -3.61 -16.04
CA TYR A 96 -12.24 -2.85 -14.84
C TYR A 96 -10.73 -2.66 -14.71
N ARG A 97 -9.95 -3.73 -14.91
CA ARG A 97 -8.48 -3.66 -14.89
C ARG A 97 -7.94 -2.68 -15.91
N ALA A 98 -8.47 -2.72 -17.14
CA ALA A 98 -8.04 -1.81 -18.21
C ALA A 98 -8.30 -0.35 -17.85
N LEU A 99 -9.42 -0.06 -17.20
CA LEU A 99 -9.76 1.30 -16.78
C LEU A 99 -8.90 1.78 -15.59
N VAL A 100 -8.65 0.93 -14.62
CA VAL A 100 -7.94 1.31 -13.38
C VAL A 100 -6.43 1.20 -13.53
N VAL A 101 -5.94 0.07 -14.02
CA VAL A 101 -4.50 -0.20 -14.14
C VAL A 101 -3.95 0.30 -15.47
N GLY A 102 -4.62 -0.03 -16.59
CA GLY A 102 -4.15 0.32 -17.92
C GLY A 102 -4.18 1.82 -18.21
N SER A 103 -5.07 2.58 -17.56
CA SER A 103 -5.12 4.04 -17.69
C SER A 103 -4.05 4.79 -16.89
N GLY A 104 -3.31 4.09 -16.02
CA GLY A 104 -2.34 4.71 -15.11
C GLY A 104 -2.95 5.30 -13.85
N GLY A 105 -4.28 5.23 -13.66
CA GLY A 105 -4.95 5.78 -12.48
C GLY A 105 -4.46 5.15 -11.17
N HIS A 106 -4.26 3.84 -11.17
CA HIS A 106 -3.70 3.11 -10.03
C HIS A 106 -2.32 3.65 -9.62
N GLN A 107 -1.43 3.87 -10.59
CA GLN A 107 -0.08 4.39 -10.31
C GLN A 107 -0.12 5.78 -9.69
N VAL A 108 -1.01 6.63 -10.17
CA VAL A 108 -1.19 8.00 -9.63
C VAL A 108 -1.61 7.94 -8.16
N VAL A 109 -2.57 7.07 -7.82
CA VAL A 109 -3.06 6.92 -6.44
C VAL A 109 -1.94 6.42 -5.52
N VAL A 110 -1.20 5.38 -5.92
CA VAL A 110 -0.12 4.81 -5.11
C VAL A 110 1.00 5.83 -4.90
N ARG A 111 1.40 6.54 -5.94
CA ARG A 111 2.43 7.60 -5.83
C ARG A 111 1.98 8.72 -4.90
N ARG A 112 0.71 9.09 -4.96
CA ARG A 112 0.14 10.10 -4.08
C ARG A 112 0.19 9.66 -2.61
N LEU A 113 -0.16 8.40 -2.34
CA LEU A 113 -0.06 7.83 -0.99
C LEU A 113 1.37 7.90 -0.47
N LEU A 114 2.35 7.51 -1.27
CA LEU A 114 3.76 7.59 -0.87
C LEU A 114 4.21 9.02 -0.59
N ARG A 115 3.76 10.00 -1.37
CA ARG A 115 4.04 11.42 -1.11
C ARG A 115 3.40 11.90 0.19
N GLN A 116 2.19 11.47 0.49
CA GLN A 116 1.51 11.82 1.73
C GLN A 116 2.23 11.21 2.94
N ILE A 117 2.70 9.98 2.83
CA ILE A 117 3.49 9.32 3.87
C ILE A 117 4.79 10.08 4.12
N ALA A 118 5.50 10.47 3.06
CA ALA A 118 6.73 11.25 3.16
C ALA A 118 6.49 12.60 3.83
N ALA A 119 5.39 13.26 3.50
CA ALA A 119 5.03 14.55 4.10
C ALA A 119 4.64 14.44 5.57
N ALA A 120 4.12 13.29 6.01
CA ALA A 120 3.72 13.06 7.40
C ALA A 120 4.89 12.61 8.30
N ALA A 121 6.00 12.23 7.69
CA ALA A 121 7.17 11.74 8.43
C ALA A 121 8.00 12.84 9.10
#